data_8827307069e9d130ab761b2fc2d86791
#
_entry.id   8827307069e9d130ab761b2fc2d86791
#
_cell.length_a   1.000
_cell.length_b   1.000
_cell.length_c   1.000
_cell.angle_alpha   90.00
_cell.angle_beta   90.00
_cell.angle_gamma   90.00
#
_symmetry.space_group_name_H-M   'P 1'
#
loop_
_entity.id
_entity.type
_entity.pdbx_description
1 polymer ?
#
loop_
_entity_poly.entity_id
_entity_poly.type
_entity_poly.pdbx_seq_one_letter_code
_entity_poly.pdbx_strand_id
1 'polypeptide(L)'
;TPTDLLKIAKGQLKLEELTTKSLVESNKTPILFIDTDMYVMKVWSEYVFGECDFFILDNIVKQKYDGYLLCNIDLPWIKDELREYPDEKPRQELFAIYKDLLMNQSTPWALINGNNTERTQAGIKAINQFML
;
A
#
# COMPACT_ATOMS: atom_id res chain seq x y z
N THR A 1 14.75 13.25 2.44
CA THR A 1 15.86 12.82 1.55
C THR A 1 15.68 11.36 1.14
N PRO A 2 16.30 10.92 0.07
CA PRO A 2 16.29 9.50 -0.31
C PRO A 2 16.82 8.59 0.81
N THR A 3 17.80 9.05 1.58
CA THR A 3 18.33 8.31 2.73
C THR A 3 17.29 8.15 3.84
N ASP A 4 16.47 9.16 4.07
CA ASP A 4 15.39 9.08 5.05
C ASP A 4 14.31 8.07 4.60
N LEU A 5 13.96 8.07 3.33
CA LEU A 5 13.04 7.08 2.78
C LEU A 5 13.58 5.65 2.92
N LEU A 6 14.87 5.46 2.72
CA LEU A 6 15.49 4.15 2.91
C LEU A 6 15.38 3.67 4.36
N LYS A 7 15.60 4.57 5.32
CA LYS A 7 15.43 4.26 6.74
C LYS A 7 14.00 3.89 7.08
N ILE A 8 13.03 4.61 6.52
CA ILE A 8 11.61 4.33 6.68
C ILE A 8 11.28 2.97 6.10
N ALA A 9 11.75 2.66 4.89
CA ALA A 9 11.53 1.37 4.24
C ALA A 9 12.05 0.21 5.09
N LYS A 10 13.26 0.32 5.61
CA LYS A 10 13.86 -0.70 6.49
C LYS A 10 13.06 -0.87 7.78
N GLY A 11 12.61 0.22 8.38
CA GLY A 11 11.77 0.21 9.58
C GLY A 11 10.43 -0.46 9.35
N GLN A 12 9.78 -0.17 8.23
CA GLN A 12 8.51 -0.78 7.85
C GLN A 12 8.64 -2.29 7.64
N LEU A 13 9.66 -2.75 6.94
CA LEU A 13 9.91 -4.18 6.75
C LEU A 13 10.15 -4.89 8.05
N LYS A 14 10.92 -4.30 8.95
CA LYS A 14 11.17 -4.88 10.27
C LYS A 14 9.89 -4.99 11.09
N LEU A 15 9.08 -3.94 11.10
CA LEU A 15 7.78 -3.94 11.78
C LEU A 15 6.85 -5.02 11.22
N GLU A 16 6.78 -5.15 9.90
CA GLU A 16 5.98 -6.15 9.21
C GLU A 16 6.43 -7.56 9.59
N GLU A 17 7.74 -7.81 9.59
CA GLU A 17 8.33 -9.10 9.97
C GLU A 17 8.00 -9.47 11.43
N LEU A 18 8.18 -8.54 12.36
CA LEU A 18 7.89 -8.77 13.78
C LEU A 18 6.40 -9.00 14.02
N THR A 19 5.54 -8.23 13.36
CA THR A 19 4.09 -8.37 13.49
C THR A 19 3.63 -9.70 12.90
N THR A 20 4.12 -10.08 11.74
CA THR A 20 3.82 -11.36 11.10
C THR A 20 4.19 -12.52 12.01
N LYS A 21 5.39 -12.49 12.59
CA LYS A 21 5.84 -13.52 13.53
C LYS A 21 4.91 -13.65 14.74
N SER A 22 4.54 -12.52 15.33
CA SER A 22 3.60 -12.50 16.46
C SER A 22 2.24 -13.09 16.10
N LEU A 23 1.72 -12.78 14.92
CA LEU A 23 0.43 -13.30 14.45
C LEU A 23 0.47 -14.79 14.14
N VAL A 24 1.54 -15.28 13.55
CA VAL A 24 1.72 -16.71 13.24
C VAL A 24 1.74 -17.55 14.53
N GLU A 25 2.29 -17.01 15.61
CA GLU A 25 2.29 -17.66 16.92
C GLU A 25 0.91 -17.70 17.58
N SER A 26 -0.06 -16.94 17.10
CA SER A 26 -1.42 -16.94 17.62
C SER A 26 -2.21 -18.15 17.09
N ASN A 27 -3.14 -18.70 17.89
CA ASN A 27 -4.00 -19.81 17.48
C ASN A 27 -5.24 -19.36 16.69
N LYS A 28 -5.24 -18.12 16.17
CA LYS A 28 -6.34 -17.53 15.40
C LYS A 28 -5.94 -17.46 13.93
N THR A 29 -6.91 -17.26 13.05
CA THR A 29 -6.66 -16.95 11.65
C THR A 29 -6.50 -15.44 11.50
N PRO A 30 -5.28 -14.91 11.63
CA PRO A 30 -5.07 -13.47 11.64
C PRO A 30 -5.06 -12.88 10.25
N ILE A 31 -5.41 -11.60 10.15
CA ILE A 31 -5.27 -10.80 8.94
C ILE A 31 -4.37 -9.61 9.30
N LEU A 32 -3.35 -9.39 8.49
CA LEU A 32 -2.45 -8.24 8.63
C LEU A 32 -2.66 -7.28 7.47
N PHE A 33 -2.99 -6.04 7.81
CA PHE A 33 -3.09 -4.95 6.84
C PHE A 33 -1.78 -4.16 6.82
N ILE A 34 -1.23 -3.99 5.64
CA ILE A 34 0.00 -3.22 5.41
C ILE A 34 -0.39 -1.94 4.66
N ASP A 35 -0.29 -0.80 5.32
CA ASP A 35 -0.61 0.49 4.72
C ASP A 35 0.53 0.99 3.82
N THR A 36 1.76 0.83 4.27
CA THR A 36 2.95 1.28 3.54
C THR A 36 3.85 0.09 3.22
N ASP A 37 3.69 -0.46 2.03
CA ASP A 37 4.54 -1.53 1.51
C ASP A 37 5.68 -0.97 0.65
N MET A 38 6.45 -1.84 0.02
CA MET A 38 7.57 -1.40 -0.82
C MET A 38 7.13 -0.78 -2.14
N TYR A 39 5.93 -1.07 -2.65
CA TYR A 39 5.36 -0.33 -3.78
C TYR A 39 5.13 1.13 -3.41
N VAL A 40 4.57 1.39 -2.24
CA VAL A 40 4.36 2.75 -1.74
C VAL A 40 5.69 3.48 -1.62
N MET A 41 6.70 2.84 -1.05
CA MET A 41 8.03 3.43 -0.92
C MET A 41 8.66 3.73 -2.28
N LYS A 42 8.52 2.83 -3.25
CA LYS A 42 9.02 3.04 -4.62
C LYS A 42 8.34 4.25 -5.28
N VAL A 43 7.03 4.28 -5.28
CA VAL A 43 6.26 5.36 -5.90
C VAL A 43 6.64 6.71 -5.27
N TRP A 44 6.70 6.75 -3.95
CA TRP A 44 7.08 7.96 -3.22
C TRP A 44 8.48 8.43 -3.59
N SER A 45 9.44 7.52 -3.57
CA SER A 45 10.84 7.83 -3.88
C SER A 45 11.00 8.36 -5.31
N GLU A 46 10.39 7.70 -6.28
CA GLU A 46 10.48 8.11 -7.68
C GLU A 46 9.72 9.43 -7.95
N TYR A 47 8.56 9.60 -7.35
CA TYR A 47 7.75 10.81 -7.55
C TYR A 47 8.40 12.06 -6.97
N VAL A 48 9.00 11.95 -5.79
CA VAL A 48 9.62 13.09 -5.09
C VAL A 48 11.07 13.31 -5.52
N PHE A 49 11.85 12.24 -5.68
CA PHE A 49 13.30 12.32 -5.92
C PHE A 49 13.73 11.84 -7.30
N GLY A 50 12.87 11.23 -8.08
CA GLY A 50 13.21 10.71 -9.42
C GLY A 50 14.08 9.47 -9.41
N GLU A 51 14.29 8.86 -8.25
CA GLU A 51 15.12 7.65 -8.11
C GLU A 51 14.58 6.75 -7.00
N CYS A 52 14.99 5.48 -7.01
CA CYS A 52 14.61 4.52 -5.99
C CYS A 52 15.80 3.65 -5.61
N ASP A 53 16.06 3.50 -4.32
CA ASP A 53 17.15 2.68 -3.81
C ASP A 53 16.95 1.20 -4.18
N PHE A 54 18.03 0.53 -4.50
CA PHE A 54 18.01 -0.90 -4.85
C PHE A 54 17.40 -1.77 -3.75
N PHE A 55 17.61 -1.41 -2.48
CA PHE A 55 17.00 -2.14 -1.36
C PHE A 55 15.48 -2.19 -1.47
N ILE A 56 14.83 -1.09 -1.84
CA ILE A 56 13.38 -1.02 -2.01
C ILE A 56 12.95 -1.89 -3.20
N LEU A 57 13.65 -1.77 -4.33
CA LEU A 57 13.34 -2.55 -5.54
C LEU A 57 13.52 -4.05 -5.31
N ASP A 58 14.59 -4.46 -4.62
CA ASP A 58 14.86 -5.85 -4.30
C ASP A 58 13.77 -6.44 -3.39
N ASN A 59 13.30 -5.66 -2.43
CA ASN A 59 12.26 -6.10 -1.52
C ASN A 59 10.86 -6.14 -2.14
N ILE A 60 10.60 -5.37 -3.21
CA ILE A 60 9.38 -5.52 -4.00
C ILE A 60 9.32 -6.94 -4.60
N VAL A 61 10.42 -7.42 -5.14
CA VAL A 61 10.50 -8.77 -5.72
C VAL A 61 10.26 -9.85 -4.66
N LYS A 62 10.71 -9.61 -3.44
CA LYS A 62 10.61 -10.56 -2.32
C LYS A 62 9.27 -10.53 -1.60
N GLN A 63 8.52 -9.42 -1.67
CA GLN A 63 7.26 -9.31 -0.92
C GLN A 63 6.21 -10.28 -1.46
N LYS A 64 5.43 -10.86 -0.53
CA LYS A 64 4.36 -11.81 -0.85
C LYS A 64 3.14 -11.46 -0.02
N TYR A 65 2.12 -10.96 -0.69
CA TYR A 65 0.84 -10.65 -0.08
C TYR A 65 -0.27 -11.51 -0.71
N ASP A 66 -1.34 -11.71 0.03
CA ASP A 66 -2.50 -12.45 -0.47
C ASP A 66 -3.38 -11.61 -1.38
N GLY A 67 -3.31 -10.30 -1.24
CA GLY A 67 -4.07 -9.37 -2.08
C GLY A 67 -3.74 -7.92 -1.79
N TYR A 68 -4.14 -7.05 -2.71
CA TYR A 68 -4.01 -5.60 -2.57
C TYR A 68 -5.38 -4.93 -2.64
N LEU A 69 -5.56 -3.91 -1.84
CA LEU A 69 -6.72 -3.03 -1.90
C LEU A 69 -6.26 -1.66 -2.39
N LEU A 70 -6.72 -1.25 -3.55
CA LEU A 70 -6.43 0.08 -4.09
C LEU A 70 -7.60 1.01 -3.78
N CYS A 71 -7.38 1.95 -2.87
CA CYS A 71 -8.39 2.92 -2.49
C CYS A 71 -8.50 4.02 -3.54
N ASN A 72 -9.69 4.17 -4.15
CA ASN A 72 -9.92 5.22 -5.12
C ASN A 72 -9.96 6.59 -4.45
N ILE A 73 -9.77 7.62 -5.25
CA ILE A 73 -9.77 9.03 -4.84
C ILE A 73 -11.13 9.69 -5.04
N ASP A 74 -12.20 8.93 -4.93
CA ASP A 74 -13.57 9.39 -5.14
C ASP A 74 -14.23 10.00 -3.88
N LEU A 75 -13.52 10.02 -2.75
CA LEU A 75 -13.96 10.75 -1.56
C LEU A 75 -13.46 12.20 -1.60
N PRO A 76 -14.28 13.16 -1.06
CA PRO A 76 -13.82 14.53 -0.94
C PRO A 76 -12.54 14.62 -0.12
N TRP A 77 -11.58 15.43 -0.61
CA TRP A 77 -10.37 15.69 0.15
C TRP A 77 -10.70 16.55 1.37
N ILE A 78 -10.27 16.09 2.55
CA ILE A 78 -10.37 16.86 3.79
C ILE A 78 -8.96 17.36 4.12
N LYS A 79 -8.83 18.69 4.32
CA LYS A 79 -7.54 19.29 4.65
C LYS A 79 -7.01 18.71 5.96
N ASP A 80 -5.83 18.09 5.88
CA ASP A 80 -5.11 17.53 7.01
C ASP A 80 -3.67 17.98 6.89
N GLU A 81 -3.08 18.46 7.97
CA GLU A 81 -1.68 18.92 8.01
C GLU A 81 -0.68 17.82 7.65
N LEU A 82 -1.07 16.56 7.83
CA LEU A 82 -0.24 15.40 7.51
C LEU A 82 -0.30 14.99 6.05
N ARG A 83 -1.17 15.58 5.25
CA ARG A 83 -1.29 15.26 3.82
C ARG A 83 -0.45 16.21 2.99
N GLU A 84 0.49 15.66 2.22
CA GLU A 84 1.40 16.45 1.39
C GLU A 84 0.77 16.97 0.09
N TYR A 85 -0.18 16.22 -0.47
CA TYR A 85 -0.77 16.57 -1.77
C TYR A 85 -2.28 16.78 -1.64
N PRO A 86 -2.70 18.01 -1.27
CA PRO A 86 -4.13 18.35 -1.23
C PRO A 86 -4.75 18.50 -2.61
N ASP A 87 -3.94 18.83 -3.62
CA ASP A 87 -4.41 19.09 -4.97
C ASP A 87 -4.87 17.81 -5.66
N GLU A 88 -5.92 17.92 -6.45
CA GLU A 88 -6.51 16.80 -7.16
C GLU A 88 -5.54 16.19 -8.19
N LYS A 89 -4.78 17.04 -8.91
CA LYS A 89 -3.89 16.56 -9.98
C LYS A 89 -2.80 15.61 -9.49
N PRO A 90 -2.01 15.93 -8.45
CA PRO A 90 -1.06 14.96 -7.89
C PRO A 90 -1.71 13.69 -7.38
N ARG A 91 -2.89 13.78 -6.78
CA ARG A 91 -3.63 12.62 -6.30
C ARG A 91 -4.04 11.70 -7.45
N GLN A 92 -4.51 12.27 -8.56
CA GLN A 92 -4.85 11.51 -9.77
C GLN A 92 -3.62 10.86 -10.39
N GLU A 93 -2.49 11.56 -10.46
CA GLU A 93 -1.23 11.02 -10.98
C GLU A 93 -0.74 9.84 -10.14
N LEU A 94 -0.72 9.98 -8.82
CA LEU A 94 -0.31 8.92 -7.91
C LEU A 94 -1.25 7.71 -8.00
N PHE A 95 -2.54 7.94 -8.04
CA PHE A 95 -3.53 6.86 -8.21
C PHE A 95 -3.28 6.09 -9.50
N ALA A 96 -3.04 6.78 -10.61
CA ALA A 96 -2.76 6.15 -11.91
C ALA A 96 -1.49 5.30 -11.85
N ILE A 97 -0.45 5.76 -11.15
CA ILE A 97 0.81 5.02 -10.98
C ILE A 97 0.56 3.73 -10.18
N TYR A 98 -0.15 3.83 -9.05
CA TYR A 98 -0.48 2.65 -8.25
C TYR A 98 -1.33 1.64 -9.02
N LYS A 99 -2.34 2.12 -9.75
CA LYS A 99 -3.19 1.25 -10.55
C LYS A 99 -2.39 0.52 -11.62
N ASP A 100 -1.51 1.24 -12.31
CA ASP A 100 -0.63 0.65 -13.33
C ASP A 100 0.27 -0.44 -12.73
N LEU A 101 0.87 -0.19 -11.57
CA LEU A 101 1.68 -1.19 -10.88
C LEU A 101 0.89 -2.45 -10.56
N LEU A 102 -0.33 -2.31 -10.03
CA LEU A 102 -1.16 -3.45 -9.68
C LEU A 102 -1.66 -4.22 -10.90
N MET A 103 -1.95 -3.53 -12.00
CA MET A 103 -2.35 -4.16 -13.26
C MET A 103 -1.23 -4.98 -13.88
N ASN A 104 0.04 -4.69 -13.59
CA ASN A 104 1.21 -5.32 -14.17
C ASN A 104 1.88 -6.35 -13.24
N GLN A 105 1.19 -6.82 -12.23
CA GLN A 105 1.68 -7.84 -11.31
C GLN A 105 0.59 -8.90 -11.08
N SER A 106 0.97 -10.07 -10.54
CA SER A 106 0.10 -11.25 -10.53
C SER A 106 -0.74 -11.44 -9.26
N THR A 107 -0.41 -10.74 -8.17
CA THR A 107 -1.20 -10.84 -6.93
C THR A 107 -2.59 -10.24 -7.15
N PRO A 108 -3.67 -10.90 -6.68
CA PRO A 108 -5.02 -10.35 -6.81
C PRO A 108 -5.15 -8.98 -6.17
N TRP A 109 -5.96 -8.12 -6.76
CA TRP A 109 -6.22 -6.80 -6.21
C TRP A 109 -7.64 -6.35 -6.51
N ALA A 110 -8.15 -5.42 -5.72
CA ALA A 110 -9.49 -4.86 -5.88
C ALA A 110 -9.46 -3.35 -5.72
N LEU A 111 -10.26 -2.67 -6.53
CA LEU A 111 -10.48 -1.24 -6.43
C LEU A 111 -11.58 -0.98 -5.40
N ILE A 112 -11.30 -0.11 -4.44
CA ILE A 112 -12.21 0.21 -3.35
C ILE A 112 -12.79 1.61 -3.56
N ASN A 113 -14.11 1.69 -3.78
CA ASN A 113 -14.85 2.90 -4.11
C ASN A 113 -15.94 3.20 -3.09
N GLY A 114 -16.51 4.38 -3.18
CA GLY A 114 -17.72 4.76 -2.52
C GLY A 114 -17.51 5.50 -1.21
N ASN A 115 -18.58 5.61 -0.41
CA ASN A 115 -18.52 6.20 0.92
C ASN A 115 -17.87 5.23 1.92
N ASN A 116 -17.74 5.64 3.18
CA ASN A 116 -17.05 4.84 4.19
C ASN A 116 -17.68 3.45 4.39
N THR A 117 -19.02 3.36 4.39
CA THR A 117 -19.72 2.07 4.53
C THR A 117 -19.50 1.19 3.32
N GLU A 118 -19.64 1.74 2.12
CA GLU A 118 -19.43 1.01 0.87
C GLU A 118 -17.99 0.51 0.75
N ARG A 119 -17.01 1.32 1.15
CA ARG A 119 -15.59 0.96 1.17
C ARG A 119 -15.31 -0.20 2.11
N THR A 120 -15.86 -0.17 3.31
CA THR A 120 -15.71 -1.24 4.29
C THR A 120 -16.28 -2.55 3.75
N GLN A 121 -17.48 -2.52 3.17
CA GLN A 121 -18.11 -3.70 2.59
C GLN A 121 -17.32 -4.23 1.39
N ALA A 122 -16.85 -3.36 0.51
CA ALA A 122 -16.03 -3.73 -0.63
C ALA A 122 -14.71 -4.39 -0.19
N GLY A 123 -14.07 -3.84 0.86
CA GLY A 123 -12.86 -4.42 1.43
C GLY A 123 -13.08 -5.80 2.01
N ILE A 124 -14.14 -6.00 2.78
CA ILE A 124 -14.51 -7.31 3.32
C ILE A 124 -14.74 -8.33 2.21
N LYS A 125 -15.50 -7.94 1.19
CA LYS A 125 -15.77 -8.80 0.03
C LYS A 125 -14.50 -9.20 -0.69
N ALA A 126 -13.60 -8.24 -0.94
CA ALA A 126 -12.33 -8.48 -1.60
C ALA A 126 -11.45 -9.44 -0.79
N ILE A 127 -11.33 -9.22 0.51
CA ILE A 127 -10.53 -10.08 1.40
C ILE A 127 -11.07 -11.51 1.38
N ASN A 128 -12.38 -11.69 1.44
CA ASN A 128 -12.99 -13.01 1.36
C ASN A 128 -12.68 -13.70 0.04
N GLN A 129 -12.63 -12.97 -1.07
CA GLN A 129 -12.23 -13.52 -2.37
C GLN A 129 -10.75 -13.89 -2.42
N PHE A 130 -9.87 -13.10 -1.80
CA PHE A 130 -8.43 -13.40 -1.76
C PHE A 130 -8.13 -14.66 -0.95
N MET A 131 -8.94 -14.95 0.06
CA MET A 131 -8.76 -16.08 0.96
C MET A 131 -9.38 -17.40 0.47
N LEU A 132 -10.03 -17.37 -0.67
CA LEU A 132 -10.53 -18.60 -1.31
C LEU A 132 -9.36 -19.39 -2.00
#